data_3579ffca4b8cc6076201713c1e353051
#
_entry.id   3579ffca4b8cc6076201713c1e353051
#
_cell.length_a   1.000
_cell.length_b   1.000
_cell.length_c   1.000
_cell.angle_alpha   90.00
_cell.angle_beta   90.00
_cell.angle_gamma   90.00
#
_symmetry.space_group_name_H-M   'P 1'
#
loop_
_entity.id
_entity.type
_entity.pdbx_description
1 polymer ?
#
loop_
_entity_poly.entity_id
_entity_poly.type
_entity_poly.pdbx_seq_one_letter_code
_entity_poly.pdbx_strand_id
1 'polypeptide(L)'
;MHKFTLLMSCVSFALAAEAQSGAPSDRLDLSSWKLTLPVDTPINGTPDELMSKELKGFVDQRHFFVDGEGSVVFRAHCDGVTTKGSRYPRSELRELSNGRDASWDTEGEKIRIMEANIRVTGLPKNKPHVVFAQIHDARDDVLMCRMEGQTLLIERGGHPDVVLARNHPLGRPFDLRIEAGGGRIRVWFDGKSALDWPTVARGCYFKAGCYTQSNLAKGDNADAFGEVRFSRLVLR
;
A
#
# COMPACT_ATOMS: atom_id res chain seq x y z
N MET A 1 56.47 -12.38 -45.89
CA MET A 1 55.87 -11.13 -45.41
C MET A 1 54.38 -11.37 -45.19
N HIS A 2 53.97 -11.66 -43.95
CA HIS A 2 52.56 -11.88 -43.57
C HIS A 2 52.03 -10.62 -42.96
N LYS A 3 51.01 -10.04 -43.54
CA LYS A 3 50.30 -8.87 -43.00
C LYS A 3 49.21 -9.37 -42.02
N PHE A 4 49.36 -9.05 -40.74
CA PHE A 4 48.30 -9.23 -39.72
C PHE A 4 47.36 -8.02 -39.79
N THR A 5 46.11 -8.24 -40.11
CA THR A 5 45.04 -7.24 -40.05
C THR A 5 44.37 -7.37 -38.66
N LEU A 6 44.53 -6.35 -37.83
CA LEU A 6 43.88 -6.25 -36.52
C LEU A 6 42.45 -5.75 -36.69
N LEU A 7 41.45 -6.59 -36.43
CA LEU A 7 40.03 -6.19 -36.40
C LEU A 7 39.75 -5.59 -35.02
N MET A 8 39.51 -4.31 -34.97
CA MET A 8 39.09 -3.60 -33.76
C MET A 8 37.57 -3.68 -33.67
N SER A 9 37.05 -4.52 -32.74
CA SER A 9 35.64 -4.62 -32.44
C SER A 9 35.21 -3.47 -31.51
N CYS A 10 34.45 -2.52 -32.06
CA CYS A 10 33.78 -1.50 -31.26
C CYS A 10 32.56 -2.10 -30.54
N VAL A 11 32.68 -2.35 -29.24
CA VAL A 11 31.54 -2.69 -28.41
C VAL A 11 30.83 -1.39 -28.06
N SER A 12 29.72 -1.11 -28.72
CA SER A 12 28.83 0.02 -28.35
C SER A 12 28.05 -0.36 -27.09
N PHE A 13 28.40 0.25 -25.95
CA PHE A 13 27.55 0.26 -24.78
C PHE A 13 26.35 1.17 -25.08
N ALA A 14 25.20 0.59 -25.35
CA ALA A 14 23.94 1.31 -25.30
C ALA A 14 23.64 1.57 -23.82
N LEU A 15 23.81 2.82 -23.34
CA LEU A 15 23.16 3.28 -22.12
C LEU A 15 21.66 3.21 -22.39
N ALA A 16 20.98 2.22 -21.80
CA ALA A 16 19.54 2.26 -21.65
C ALA A 16 19.24 3.48 -20.75
N ALA A 17 18.73 4.55 -21.34
CA ALA A 17 18.13 5.63 -20.58
C ALA A 17 16.97 4.99 -19.80
N GLU A 18 17.11 4.87 -18.47
CA GLU A 18 15.99 4.56 -17.60
C GLU A 18 14.95 5.65 -17.85
N ALA A 19 13.84 5.25 -18.48
CA ALA A 19 12.70 6.12 -18.66
C ALA A 19 12.29 6.53 -17.24
N GLN A 20 12.41 7.82 -16.95
CA GLN A 20 12.03 8.42 -15.67
C GLN A 20 10.55 8.13 -15.48
N SER A 21 10.22 7.10 -14.73
CA SER A 21 8.85 6.76 -14.38
C SER A 21 8.28 7.97 -13.65
N GLY A 22 7.16 8.55 -14.14
CA GLY A 22 6.58 9.78 -13.60
C GLY A 22 6.27 9.68 -12.10
N ALA A 23 5.73 10.73 -11.51
CA ALA A 23 5.36 10.72 -10.11
C ALA A 23 4.13 9.79 -9.87
N PRO A 24 3.96 9.25 -8.66
CA PRO A 24 2.75 8.50 -8.27
C PRO A 24 1.44 9.25 -8.55
N SER A 25 1.43 10.59 -8.40
CA SER A 25 0.28 11.45 -8.74
C SER A 25 -0.08 11.48 -10.24
N ASP A 26 0.81 11.02 -11.13
CA ASP A 26 0.54 10.91 -12.57
C ASP A 26 -0.16 9.58 -12.91
N ARG A 27 -0.21 8.65 -11.95
CA ARG A 27 -0.77 7.31 -12.09
C ARG A 27 -2.04 7.08 -11.28
N LEU A 28 -2.12 7.68 -10.08
CA LEU A 28 -3.28 7.58 -9.19
C LEU A 28 -3.80 8.97 -8.85
N ASP A 29 -5.12 9.12 -8.76
CA ASP A 29 -5.72 10.33 -8.20
C ASP A 29 -5.48 10.36 -6.68
N LEU A 30 -4.54 11.19 -6.25
CA LEU A 30 -4.15 11.37 -4.86
C LEU A 30 -4.82 12.59 -4.21
N SER A 31 -5.77 13.24 -4.85
CA SER A 31 -6.42 14.47 -4.37
C SER A 31 -7.20 14.28 -3.07
N SER A 32 -7.67 13.06 -2.82
CA SER A 32 -8.40 12.67 -1.60
C SER A 32 -7.58 11.83 -0.63
N TRP A 33 -6.25 11.99 -0.65
CA TRP A 33 -5.35 11.22 0.18
C TRP A 33 -4.28 12.08 0.84
N LYS A 34 -3.82 11.68 2.04
CA LYS A 34 -2.52 12.02 2.60
C LYS A 34 -1.68 10.76 2.74
N LEU A 35 -0.37 10.90 2.66
CA LEU A 35 0.59 9.80 2.76
C LEU A 35 1.34 9.88 4.07
N THR A 36 1.47 8.76 4.76
CA THR A 36 2.42 8.58 5.87
C THR A 36 3.59 7.76 5.36
N LEU A 37 4.83 8.25 5.56
CA LEU A 37 6.08 7.57 5.20
C LEU A 37 6.78 7.00 6.44
N PRO A 38 7.59 5.93 6.30
CA PRO A 38 8.30 5.31 7.41
C PRO A 38 9.62 6.03 7.75
N VAL A 39 9.66 7.36 7.57
CA VAL A 39 10.80 8.23 7.80
C VAL A 39 10.41 9.40 8.70
N ASP A 40 11.39 10.04 9.31
CA ASP A 40 11.22 11.20 10.20
C ASP A 40 12.29 12.25 9.81
N THR A 41 11.90 13.17 8.91
CA THR A 41 12.82 14.17 8.31
C THR A 41 12.14 15.53 8.20
N PRO A 42 12.50 16.54 8.98
CA PRO A 42 13.55 16.51 10.04
C PRO A 42 13.09 15.71 11.28
N ILE A 43 14.06 15.17 12.00
CA ILE A 43 13.79 14.32 13.18
C ILE A 43 12.98 15.09 14.22
N ASN A 44 11.74 14.61 14.44
CA ASN A 44 10.79 15.18 15.41
C ASN A 44 10.07 14.12 16.26
N GLY A 45 10.39 12.82 16.04
CA GLY A 45 9.82 11.68 16.76
C GLY A 45 8.52 11.16 16.17
N THR A 46 8.13 11.63 14.98
CA THR A 46 6.92 11.19 14.27
C THR A 46 7.23 10.89 12.79
N PRO A 47 6.55 9.94 12.16
CA PRO A 47 6.72 9.69 10.74
C PRO A 47 6.22 10.89 9.92
N ASP A 48 6.88 11.12 8.78
CA ASP A 48 6.52 12.19 7.85
C ASP A 48 5.12 11.96 7.27
N GLU A 49 4.31 13.01 7.24
CA GLU A 49 3.01 13.03 6.58
C GLU A 49 2.99 14.09 5.48
N LEU A 50 2.53 13.70 4.28
CA LEU A 50 2.34 14.60 3.15
C LEU A 50 0.84 14.72 2.83
N MET A 51 0.33 15.94 2.82
CA MET A 51 -1.05 16.23 2.42
C MET A 51 -1.21 16.12 0.90
N SER A 52 -2.44 15.99 0.42
CA SER A 52 -2.76 15.79 -1.00
C SER A 52 -2.08 16.77 -1.96
N LYS A 53 -1.91 18.03 -1.55
CA LYS A 53 -1.24 19.06 -2.36
C LYS A 53 0.26 18.81 -2.50
N GLU A 54 0.89 18.24 -1.48
CA GLU A 54 2.31 17.93 -1.43
C GLU A 54 2.64 16.65 -2.20
N LEU A 55 1.63 15.80 -2.43
CA LEU A 55 1.78 14.56 -3.22
C LEU A 55 1.91 14.84 -4.72
N LYS A 56 1.57 16.05 -5.20
CA LYS A 56 1.70 16.39 -6.62
C LYS A 56 3.17 16.44 -7.03
N GLY A 57 3.58 15.49 -7.86
CA GLY A 57 4.97 15.37 -8.33
C GLY A 57 5.94 14.82 -7.28
N PHE A 58 5.45 14.45 -6.09
CA PHE A 58 6.30 13.87 -5.05
C PHE A 58 6.71 12.44 -5.40
N VAL A 59 7.99 12.14 -5.19
CA VAL A 59 8.59 10.82 -5.36
C VAL A 59 9.58 10.58 -4.23
N ASP A 60 9.48 9.46 -3.57
CA ASP A 60 10.50 8.89 -2.70
C ASP A 60 10.91 7.53 -3.27
N GLN A 61 12.11 7.46 -3.86
CA GLN A 61 12.62 6.26 -4.56
C GLN A 61 12.74 5.02 -3.66
N ARG A 62 12.74 5.20 -2.36
CA ARG A 62 12.82 4.11 -1.39
C ARG A 62 11.44 3.63 -0.92
N HIS A 63 10.45 4.54 -0.80
CA HIS A 63 9.19 4.25 -0.10
C HIS A 63 7.93 4.52 -0.91
N PHE A 64 7.96 5.45 -1.90
CA PHE A 64 6.78 5.84 -2.66
C PHE A 64 7.16 6.35 -4.06
N PHE A 65 7.06 5.49 -5.06
CA PHE A 65 7.53 5.75 -6.43
C PHE A 65 6.72 4.98 -7.47
N VAL A 66 7.00 5.19 -8.75
CA VAL A 66 6.42 4.42 -9.86
C VAL A 66 7.45 3.43 -10.38
N ASP A 67 7.07 2.16 -10.57
CA ASP A 67 7.94 1.14 -11.15
C ASP A 67 7.98 1.20 -12.68
N GLY A 68 8.84 0.36 -13.28
CA GLY A 68 8.99 0.27 -14.74
C GLY A 68 7.73 -0.24 -15.48
N GLU A 69 6.74 -0.78 -14.76
CA GLU A 69 5.46 -1.25 -15.31
C GLU A 69 4.34 -0.19 -15.14
N GLY A 70 4.64 0.94 -14.52
CA GLY A 70 3.71 2.04 -14.30
C GLY A 70 2.81 1.88 -13.08
N SER A 71 3.11 0.93 -12.18
CA SER A 71 2.41 0.79 -10.90
C SER A 71 3.03 1.68 -9.84
N VAL A 72 2.20 2.24 -8.95
CA VAL A 72 2.67 2.97 -7.77
C VAL A 72 3.10 1.99 -6.70
N VAL A 73 4.34 2.11 -6.26
CA VAL A 73 4.96 1.27 -5.25
C VAL A 73 4.89 1.95 -3.89
N PHE A 74 4.40 1.23 -2.92
CA PHE A 74 4.47 1.55 -1.50
C PHE A 74 5.39 0.54 -0.83
N ARG A 75 6.47 1.00 -0.21
CA ARG A 75 7.45 0.14 0.48
C ARG A 75 7.74 0.68 1.86
N ALA A 76 7.72 -0.19 2.87
CA ALA A 76 8.07 0.17 4.24
C ALA A 76 9.06 -0.84 4.82
N HIS A 77 10.25 -0.35 5.18
CA HIS A 77 11.32 -1.15 5.77
C HIS A 77 11.05 -1.40 7.25
N CYS A 78 11.56 -2.52 7.77
CA CYS A 78 11.32 -2.98 9.14
C CYS A 78 11.98 -2.12 10.23
N ASP A 79 12.93 -1.26 9.86
CA ASP A 79 13.58 -0.25 10.73
C ASP A 79 12.88 1.12 10.68
N GLY A 80 11.83 1.27 9.86
CA GLY A 80 11.15 2.54 9.67
C GLY A 80 10.50 3.11 10.93
N VAL A 81 10.33 4.43 10.96
CA VAL A 81 9.64 5.16 12.03
C VAL A 81 8.15 4.80 12.04
N THR A 82 7.55 4.74 13.23
CA THR A 82 6.16 4.29 13.42
C THR A 82 5.28 5.39 13.99
N THR A 83 3.99 5.38 13.64
CA THR A 83 2.99 6.27 14.23
C THR A 83 2.76 5.95 15.69
N LYS A 84 2.32 6.95 16.48
CA LYS A 84 1.91 6.76 17.88
C LYS A 84 0.83 5.67 17.96
N GLY A 85 1.03 4.69 18.81
CA GLY A 85 0.11 3.54 18.96
C GLY A 85 0.36 2.39 18.00
N SER A 86 1.26 2.53 17.00
CA SER A 86 1.69 1.45 16.14
C SER A 86 3.12 1.00 16.48
N ARG A 87 3.39 -0.28 16.25
CA ARG A 87 4.74 -0.87 16.40
C ARG A 87 5.42 -1.15 15.07
N TYR A 88 4.75 -0.85 13.96
CA TYR A 88 5.16 -1.26 12.62
C TYR A 88 5.19 -0.08 11.66
N PRO A 89 6.21 -0.03 10.79
CA PRO A 89 6.38 1.04 9.80
C PRO A 89 5.38 0.91 8.66
N ARG A 90 5.11 2.05 8.01
CA ARG A 90 4.19 2.11 6.87
C ARG A 90 4.57 3.15 5.83
N SER A 91 4.32 2.83 4.58
CA SER A 91 4.13 3.77 3.48
C SER A 91 2.67 3.61 3.06
N GLU A 92 1.79 4.50 3.54
CA GLU A 92 0.35 4.25 3.50
C GLU A 92 -0.46 5.53 3.35
N LEU A 93 -1.39 5.51 2.40
CA LEU A 93 -2.39 6.56 2.20
C LEU A 93 -3.48 6.49 3.27
N ARG A 94 -3.97 7.66 3.70
CA ARG A 94 -5.16 7.84 4.51
C ARG A 94 -6.14 8.76 3.78
N GLU A 95 -7.42 8.39 3.77
CA GLU A 95 -8.49 9.14 3.13
C GLU A 95 -8.66 10.54 3.70
N LEU A 96 -8.81 11.52 2.80
CA LEU A 96 -9.21 12.88 3.08
C LEU A 96 -10.59 13.17 2.47
N SER A 97 -11.35 14.02 3.14
CA SER A 97 -12.57 14.62 2.63
C SER A 97 -12.44 16.14 2.68
N ASN A 98 -12.53 16.80 1.52
CA ASN A 98 -12.37 18.27 1.41
C ASN A 98 -11.05 18.77 2.04
N GLY A 99 -9.96 18.04 1.84
CA GLY A 99 -8.63 18.39 2.34
C GLY A 99 -8.41 18.22 3.85
N ARG A 100 -9.34 17.58 4.55
CA ARG A 100 -9.26 17.22 5.97
C ARG A 100 -9.35 15.71 6.14
N ASP A 101 -8.92 15.18 7.26
CA ASP A 101 -9.08 13.77 7.58
C ASP A 101 -10.55 13.36 7.42
N ALA A 102 -10.78 12.31 6.63
CA ALA A 102 -12.12 11.77 6.44
C ALA A 102 -12.62 11.13 7.74
N SER A 103 -13.93 11.27 7.97
CA SER A 103 -14.62 10.69 9.12
C SER A 103 -16.07 10.43 8.70
N TRP A 104 -16.43 9.17 8.48
CA TRP A 104 -17.77 8.78 8.09
C TRP A 104 -18.23 7.55 8.88
N ASP A 105 -19.55 7.33 8.93
CA ASP A 105 -20.15 6.25 9.68
C ASP A 105 -20.70 5.18 8.73
N THR A 106 -20.58 3.90 9.10
CA THR A 106 -21.12 2.80 8.30
C THR A 106 -22.63 2.76 8.26
N GLU A 107 -23.32 3.42 9.23
CA GLU A 107 -24.79 3.54 9.23
C GLU A 107 -25.32 4.57 8.23
N GLY A 108 -24.45 5.44 7.69
CA GLY A 108 -24.84 6.46 6.71
C GLY A 108 -25.44 5.86 5.44
N GLU A 109 -26.39 6.55 4.84
CA GLU A 109 -27.03 6.15 3.57
C GLU A 109 -26.05 6.20 2.39
N LYS A 110 -25.06 7.10 2.47
CA LYS A 110 -24.03 7.23 1.43
C LYS A 110 -23.07 6.05 1.47
N ILE A 111 -23.05 5.27 0.40
CA ILE A 111 -22.08 4.19 0.24
C ILE A 111 -20.72 4.77 -0.13
N ARG A 112 -19.73 4.46 0.66
CA ARG A 112 -18.30 4.78 0.43
C ARG A 112 -17.66 3.58 -0.23
N ILE A 113 -16.90 3.81 -1.29
CA ILE A 113 -16.32 2.74 -2.09
C ILE A 113 -14.83 3.00 -2.28
N MET A 114 -14.03 1.98 -2.03
CA MET A 114 -12.63 1.91 -2.45
C MET A 114 -12.46 0.74 -3.40
N GLU A 115 -11.95 1.01 -4.60
CA GLU A 115 -11.61 0.00 -5.60
C GLU A 115 -10.11 0.08 -5.91
N ALA A 116 -9.46 -1.06 -5.99
CA ALA A 116 -8.02 -1.13 -6.27
C ALA A 116 -7.66 -2.38 -7.06
N ASN A 117 -6.63 -2.26 -7.91
CA ASN A 117 -5.89 -3.41 -8.45
C ASN A 117 -4.53 -3.42 -7.78
N ILE A 118 -4.20 -4.53 -7.12
CA ILE A 118 -3.12 -4.64 -6.12
C ILE A 118 -2.23 -5.83 -6.44
N ARG A 119 -0.92 -5.67 -6.17
CA ARG A 119 0.06 -6.76 -6.09
C ARG A 119 0.84 -6.60 -4.78
N VAL A 120 0.97 -7.66 -3.98
CA VAL A 120 1.96 -7.71 -2.91
C VAL A 120 3.22 -8.32 -3.50
N THR A 121 4.32 -7.58 -3.51
CA THR A 121 5.58 -7.97 -4.17
C THR A 121 6.73 -8.18 -3.19
N GLY A 122 6.57 -7.77 -1.92
CA GLY A 122 7.56 -7.99 -0.87
C GLY A 122 6.91 -8.28 0.47
N LEU A 123 7.46 -9.24 1.19
CA LEU A 123 7.10 -9.55 2.57
C LEU A 123 8.37 -9.63 3.44
N PRO A 124 8.33 -9.18 4.70
CA PRO A 124 9.41 -9.44 5.66
C PRO A 124 9.69 -10.93 5.80
N LYS A 125 10.91 -11.29 6.17
CA LYS A 125 11.33 -12.68 6.19
C LYS A 125 10.80 -13.46 7.40
N ASN A 126 10.93 -12.86 8.59
CA ASN A 126 10.62 -13.57 9.85
C ASN A 126 9.14 -13.46 10.21
N LYS A 127 8.49 -12.34 9.91
CA LYS A 127 7.04 -12.18 10.00
C LYS A 127 6.49 -11.71 8.66
N PRO A 128 6.21 -12.64 7.72
CA PRO A 128 5.85 -12.32 6.34
C PRO A 128 4.41 -11.81 6.21
N HIS A 129 4.11 -10.69 6.86
CA HIS A 129 2.79 -10.09 6.94
C HIS A 129 2.81 -8.64 6.46
N VAL A 130 1.89 -8.27 5.58
CA VAL A 130 1.67 -6.90 5.09
C VAL A 130 0.17 -6.62 4.98
N VAL A 131 -0.28 -5.50 5.54
CA VAL A 131 -1.62 -4.95 5.30
C VAL A 131 -1.56 -4.03 4.09
N PHE A 132 -2.52 -4.15 3.17
CA PHE A 132 -2.55 -3.38 1.92
C PHE A 132 -3.79 -2.47 1.78
N ALA A 133 -4.86 -2.73 2.55
CA ALA A 133 -6.06 -1.90 2.58
C ALA A 133 -6.76 -2.01 3.93
N GLN A 134 -7.39 -0.93 4.39
CA GLN A 134 -8.09 -0.91 5.69
C GLN A 134 -9.34 -0.03 5.63
N ILE A 135 -10.31 -0.34 6.47
CA ILE A 135 -11.20 0.63 7.09
C ILE A 135 -10.72 0.79 8.53
N HIS A 136 -10.40 2.00 8.92
CA HIS A 136 -9.96 2.37 10.27
C HIS A 136 -10.93 3.38 10.86
N ASP A 137 -11.10 3.42 12.16
CA ASP A 137 -11.82 4.47 12.85
C ASP A 137 -10.88 5.34 13.72
N ALA A 138 -11.42 6.15 14.62
CA ALA A 138 -10.61 7.00 15.47
C ALA A 138 -9.80 6.21 16.54
N ARG A 139 -10.08 4.93 16.75
CA ARG A 139 -9.50 4.11 17.81
C ARG A 139 -8.63 2.99 17.29
N ASP A 140 -9.16 2.21 16.31
CA ASP A 140 -8.53 0.99 15.84
C ASP A 140 -8.95 0.65 14.40
N ASP A 141 -8.43 -0.42 13.85
CA ASP A 141 -8.89 -0.97 12.59
C ASP A 141 -10.27 -1.63 12.75
N VAL A 142 -11.19 -1.25 11.87
CA VAL A 142 -12.51 -1.91 11.74
C VAL A 142 -12.36 -3.15 10.85
N LEU A 143 -11.55 -3.05 9.80
CA LEU A 143 -11.26 -4.11 8.84
C LEU A 143 -9.87 -3.90 8.26
N MET A 144 -9.05 -4.96 8.24
CA MET A 144 -7.78 -5.01 7.53
C MET A 144 -7.78 -6.09 6.45
N CYS A 145 -7.35 -5.74 5.24
CA CYS A 145 -7.01 -6.69 4.21
C CYS A 145 -5.50 -6.87 4.19
N ARG A 146 -5.04 -8.10 4.38
CA ARG A 146 -3.61 -8.39 4.51
C ARG A 146 -3.18 -9.67 3.83
N MET A 147 -1.89 -9.79 3.60
CA MET A 147 -1.24 -11.01 3.15
C MET A 147 -0.35 -11.55 4.25
N GLU A 148 -0.51 -12.84 4.56
CA GLU A 148 0.35 -13.62 5.46
C GLU A 148 0.96 -14.78 4.68
N GLY A 149 2.27 -14.71 4.43
CA GLY A 149 2.93 -15.66 3.55
C GLY A 149 2.29 -15.66 2.16
N GLN A 150 1.54 -16.70 1.83
CA GLN A 150 0.79 -16.82 0.57
C GLN A 150 -0.74 -16.81 0.77
N THR A 151 -1.22 -16.38 1.92
CA THR A 151 -2.65 -16.29 2.21
C THR A 151 -3.09 -14.84 2.21
N LEU A 152 -4.07 -14.51 1.37
CA LEU A 152 -4.80 -13.24 1.42
C LEU A 152 -6.02 -13.40 2.31
N LEU A 153 -6.23 -12.47 3.23
CA LEU A 153 -7.33 -12.54 4.19
C LEU A 153 -7.85 -11.15 4.60
N ILE A 154 -9.05 -11.16 5.18
CA ILE A 154 -9.65 -10.02 5.86
C ILE A 154 -9.68 -10.34 7.35
N GLU A 155 -9.05 -9.46 8.14
CA GLU A 155 -9.16 -9.43 9.59
C GLU A 155 -10.24 -8.43 10.02
N ARG A 156 -10.99 -8.81 11.05
CA ARG A 156 -12.01 -7.96 11.69
C ARG A 156 -11.93 -8.18 13.20
N GLY A 157 -11.78 -7.12 13.95
CA GLY A 157 -11.64 -7.21 15.40
C GLY A 157 -12.73 -8.09 16.05
N GLY A 158 -12.33 -9.12 16.80
CA GLY A 158 -13.24 -10.02 17.51
C GLY A 158 -14.02 -11.03 16.66
N HIS A 159 -13.72 -11.12 15.36
CA HIS A 159 -14.35 -12.09 14.45
C HIS A 159 -13.32 -13.00 13.79
N PRO A 160 -13.70 -14.21 13.34
CA PRO A 160 -12.81 -15.05 12.54
C PRO A 160 -12.40 -14.37 11.23
N ASP A 161 -11.15 -14.58 10.82
CA ASP A 161 -10.62 -14.07 9.55
C ASP A 161 -11.38 -14.69 8.35
N VAL A 162 -11.54 -13.89 7.30
CA VAL A 162 -12.10 -14.36 6.02
C VAL A 162 -10.96 -14.57 5.04
N VAL A 163 -10.75 -15.81 4.62
CA VAL A 163 -9.72 -16.13 3.62
C VAL A 163 -10.22 -15.76 2.23
N LEU A 164 -9.52 -14.83 1.57
CA LEU A 164 -9.77 -14.42 0.19
C LEU A 164 -9.14 -15.39 -0.80
N ALA A 165 -7.88 -15.75 -0.56
CA ALA A 165 -7.14 -16.71 -1.39
C ALA A 165 -6.06 -17.43 -0.57
N ARG A 166 -5.83 -18.72 -0.88
CA ARG A 166 -4.69 -19.51 -0.41
C ARG A 166 -3.72 -19.73 -1.56
N ASN A 167 -2.44 -19.92 -1.25
CA ASN A 167 -1.38 -20.14 -2.24
C ASN A 167 -1.34 -19.04 -3.31
N HIS A 168 -1.59 -17.78 -2.89
CA HIS A 168 -1.48 -16.62 -3.77
C HIS A 168 -0.01 -16.21 -3.86
N PRO A 169 0.64 -16.36 -5.03
CA PRO A 169 2.07 -16.05 -5.14
C PRO A 169 2.30 -14.54 -5.10
N LEU A 170 3.46 -14.11 -4.57
CA LEU A 170 3.90 -12.73 -4.65
C LEU A 170 3.93 -12.24 -6.11
N GLY A 171 3.56 -10.99 -6.31
CA GLY A 171 3.53 -10.36 -7.62
C GLY A 171 2.28 -10.66 -8.46
N ARG A 172 1.44 -11.63 -8.09
CA ARG A 172 0.18 -11.87 -8.78
C ARG A 172 -0.81 -10.75 -8.49
N PRO A 173 -1.37 -10.08 -9.52
CA PRO A 173 -2.37 -9.03 -9.31
C PRO A 173 -3.73 -9.62 -8.90
N PHE A 174 -4.50 -8.80 -8.18
CA PHE A 174 -5.90 -9.07 -7.85
C PHE A 174 -6.69 -7.77 -7.76
N ASP A 175 -8.00 -7.85 -7.98
CA ASP A 175 -8.92 -6.75 -7.79
C ASP A 175 -9.58 -6.83 -6.41
N LEU A 176 -9.59 -5.70 -5.70
CA LEU A 176 -10.26 -5.53 -4.42
C LEU A 176 -11.28 -4.40 -4.53
N ARG A 177 -12.50 -4.64 -4.06
CA ARG A 177 -13.52 -3.62 -3.85
C ARG A 177 -14.04 -3.71 -2.43
N ILE A 178 -14.04 -2.59 -1.72
CA ILE A 178 -14.61 -2.45 -0.39
C ILE A 178 -15.71 -1.39 -0.45
N GLU A 179 -16.89 -1.73 0.07
CA GLU A 179 -18.01 -0.81 0.24
C GLU A 179 -18.36 -0.71 1.72
N ALA A 180 -18.65 0.51 2.18
CA ALA A 180 -19.13 0.77 3.52
C ALA A 180 -20.29 1.78 3.50
N GLY A 181 -21.38 1.44 4.15
CA GLY A 181 -22.60 2.25 4.23
C GLY A 181 -23.84 1.39 4.38
N GLY A 182 -24.96 2.00 4.76
CA GLY A 182 -26.22 1.30 5.00
C GLY A 182 -26.14 0.24 6.11
N GLY A 183 -25.31 0.47 7.14
CA GLY A 183 -25.11 -0.44 8.26
C GLY A 183 -24.27 -1.68 7.95
N ARG A 184 -23.45 -1.65 6.90
CA ARG A 184 -22.73 -2.83 6.41
C ARG A 184 -21.38 -2.48 5.81
N ILE A 185 -20.45 -3.44 5.85
CA ILE A 185 -19.23 -3.47 5.04
C ILE A 185 -19.30 -4.69 4.13
N ARG A 186 -19.05 -4.47 2.84
CA ARG A 186 -18.98 -5.52 1.83
C ARG A 186 -17.63 -5.51 1.15
N VAL A 187 -17.11 -6.70 0.85
CA VAL A 187 -15.82 -6.85 0.14
C VAL A 187 -15.99 -7.82 -1.01
N TRP A 188 -15.44 -7.45 -2.16
CA TRP A 188 -15.30 -8.33 -3.34
C TRP A 188 -13.82 -8.51 -3.63
N PHE A 189 -13.49 -9.74 -3.98
CA PHE A 189 -12.16 -10.17 -4.41
C PHE A 189 -12.26 -10.78 -5.80
N ASP A 190 -11.53 -10.27 -6.78
CA ASP A 190 -11.61 -10.68 -8.19
C ASP A 190 -13.07 -10.77 -8.69
N GLY A 191 -13.85 -9.73 -8.36
CA GLY A 191 -15.27 -9.61 -8.74
C GLY A 191 -16.24 -10.52 -7.98
N LYS A 192 -15.76 -11.40 -7.10
CA LYS A 192 -16.61 -12.31 -6.29
C LYS A 192 -16.83 -11.72 -4.91
N SER A 193 -18.07 -11.79 -4.42
CA SER A 193 -18.42 -11.40 -3.04
C SER A 193 -17.68 -12.31 -2.05
N ALA A 194 -16.87 -11.70 -1.19
CA ALA A 194 -16.07 -12.39 -0.16
C ALA A 194 -16.59 -12.12 1.25
N LEU A 195 -17.17 -10.94 1.48
CA LEU A 195 -17.71 -10.55 2.77
C LEU A 195 -18.96 -9.69 2.58
N ASP A 196 -19.98 -9.96 3.38
CA ASP A 196 -21.12 -9.08 3.62
C ASP A 196 -21.38 -9.04 5.13
N TRP A 197 -20.90 -7.98 5.78
CA TRP A 197 -20.84 -7.91 7.24
C TRP A 197 -21.68 -6.76 7.77
N PRO A 198 -22.82 -7.04 8.45
CA PRO A 198 -23.55 -6.04 9.20
C PRO A 198 -22.67 -5.52 10.35
N THR A 199 -22.40 -4.22 10.36
CA THR A 199 -21.55 -3.62 11.40
C THR A 199 -21.79 -2.13 11.49
N VAL A 200 -21.72 -1.64 12.74
CA VAL A 200 -21.78 -0.22 13.07
C VAL A 200 -20.41 0.24 13.53
N ALA A 201 -19.80 1.12 12.73
CA ALA A 201 -18.55 1.77 13.07
C ALA A 201 -18.66 3.27 12.74
N ARG A 202 -18.03 4.12 13.52
CA ARG A 202 -18.15 5.59 13.43
C ARG A 202 -16.79 6.25 13.30
N GLY A 203 -16.77 7.37 12.58
CA GLY A 203 -15.53 8.10 12.35
C GLY A 203 -14.56 7.35 11.46
N CYS A 204 -15.07 6.55 10.52
CA CYS A 204 -14.31 5.68 9.65
C CYS A 204 -13.61 6.44 8.53
N TYR A 205 -12.56 5.82 7.97
CA TYR A 205 -11.85 6.26 6.78
C TYR A 205 -11.12 5.08 6.13
N PHE A 206 -10.89 5.18 4.84
CA PHE A 206 -10.08 4.21 4.11
C PHE A 206 -8.59 4.48 4.28
N LYS A 207 -7.81 3.39 4.21
CA LYS A 207 -6.36 3.41 4.06
C LYS A 207 -5.93 2.42 2.98
N ALA A 208 -4.88 2.76 2.23
CA ALA A 208 -4.32 1.93 1.17
C ALA A 208 -2.81 2.14 1.05
N GLY A 209 -2.05 1.08 0.83
CA GLY A 209 -0.60 1.17 0.72
C GLY A 209 0.12 -0.06 1.27
N CYS A 210 1.21 0.15 1.98
CA CYS A 210 2.01 -0.88 2.62
C CYS A 210 2.15 -0.60 4.12
N TYR A 211 1.48 -1.37 4.95
CA TYR A 211 1.70 -1.38 6.39
C TYR A 211 2.38 -2.70 6.75
N THR A 212 3.69 -2.63 6.90
CA THR A 212 4.56 -3.78 7.20
C THR A 212 4.30 -4.25 8.61
N GLN A 213 3.83 -5.49 8.78
CA GLN A 213 3.49 -6.05 10.09
C GLN A 213 4.69 -6.71 10.79
N SER A 214 5.90 -6.23 10.50
CA SER A 214 7.14 -6.66 11.13
C SER A 214 8.05 -5.48 11.46
N ASN A 215 9.06 -5.73 12.28
CA ASN A 215 10.07 -4.77 12.69
C ASN A 215 11.33 -5.49 13.23
N LEU A 216 12.34 -4.74 13.65
CA LEU A 216 13.58 -5.28 14.22
C LEU A 216 13.31 -6.18 15.44
N ALA A 217 12.32 -5.86 16.29
CA ALA A 217 11.95 -6.66 17.45
C ALA A 217 11.28 -8.01 17.08
N LYS A 218 10.85 -8.18 15.83
CA LYS A 218 10.35 -9.46 15.29
C LYS A 218 11.47 -10.28 14.65
N GLY A 219 12.71 -9.82 14.72
CA GLY A 219 13.90 -10.49 14.20
C GLY A 219 14.18 -10.22 12.71
N ASP A 220 13.41 -9.36 12.06
CA ASP A 220 13.75 -8.87 10.73
C ASP A 220 14.88 -7.84 10.81
N ASN A 221 15.70 -7.74 9.76
CA ASN A 221 16.76 -6.75 9.67
C ASN A 221 16.26 -5.43 9.09
N ALA A 222 17.12 -4.41 9.10
CA ALA A 222 16.80 -3.08 8.60
C ALA A 222 16.44 -3.05 7.10
N ASP A 223 17.02 -3.95 6.30
CA ASP A 223 16.79 -4.04 4.86
C ASP A 223 15.53 -4.85 4.50
N ALA A 224 14.98 -5.59 5.46
CA ALA A 224 13.71 -6.30 5.25
C ALA A 224 12.57 -5.28 5.12
N PHE A 225 11.65 -5.53 4.20
CA PHE A 225 10.54 -4.62 3.91
C PHE A 225 9.26 -5.37 3.50
N GLY A 226 8.15 -4.69 3.67
CA GLY A 226 6.92 -4.97 2.95
C GLY A 226 6.84 -4.11 1.69
N GLU A 227 6.26 -4.65 0.61
CA GLU A 227 6.03 -3.90 -0.63
C GLU A 227 4.70 -4.26 -1.25
N VAL A 228 3.94 -3.23 -1.58
CA VAL A 228 2.64 -3.33 -2.25
C VAL A 228 2.62 -2.38 -3.45
N ARG A 229 2.08 -2.84 -4.58
CA ARG A 229 1.97 -2.06 -5.80
C ARG A 229 0.51 -1.89 -6.19
N PHE A 230 0.17 -0.69 -6.61
CA PHE A 230 -1.16 -0.33 -7.09
C PHE A 230 -1.09 0.11 -8.54
N SER A 231 -1.78 -0.58 -9.44
CA SER A 231 -1.99 -0.12 -10.80
C SER A 231 -3.28 0.69 -10.95
N ARG A 232 -4.21 0.57 -9.96
CA ARG A 232 -5.45 1.33 -9.86
C ARG A 232 -5.83 1.51 -8.38
N LEU A 233 -6.29 2.72 -8.05
CA LEU A 233 -6.88 3.05 -6.74
C LEU A 233 -7.92 4.15 -6.96
N VAL A 234 -9.17 3.91 -6.57
CA VAL A 234 -10.30 4.84 -6.77
C VAL A 234 -11.14 4.91 -5.50
N LEU A 235 -11.50 6.13 -5.09
CA LEU A 235 -12.53 6.40 -4.07
C LEU A 235 -13.81 6.93 -4.72
N ARG A 236 -14.97 6.53 -4.17
CA ARG A 236 -16.29 7.06 -4.57
C ARG A 236 -17.22 7.23 -3.39
#